data_39293c13746ea6c32d261c4772b3123e
#
_entry.id   39293c13746ea6c32d261c4772b3123e
#
_cell.length_a   1.000
_cell.length_b   1.000
_cell.length_c   1.000
_cell.angle_alpha   90.00
_cell.angle_beta   90.00
_cell.angle_gamma   90.00
#
_symmetry.space_group_name_H-M   'P 1'
#
loop_
_entity.id
_entity.type
_entity.pdbx_description
1 polymer ?
#
loop_
_entity_poly.entity_id
_entity_poly.type
_entity_poly.pdbx_seq_one_letter_code
_entity_poly.pdbx_strand_id
1 'polypeptide(L)'
;MTQQHISILVGSNNPVKIGAARDAIAQYFPDAHIECHGMHAPSLVAEQPMTEAETKLGAINRARFCQQHAIETHQPANFYIAMEGGVDQFEHGAATFAYMAIIHQGKLSIGRSALLPLPAKVFHALEAGEELGHVMDRLFNTDNIKQKGGAIGLLTQGLATRGSIYTQAIVLAMAPFINPAFFAE
;
A
#
# COMPACT_ATOMS: atom_id res chain seq x y z
N MET A 1 26.96 -15.43 15.17
CA MET A 1 25.66 -14.77 15.52
C MET A 1 24.65 -15.23 14.48
N THR A 2 23.52 -15.78 14.88
CA THR A 2 22.47 -16.16 13.93
C THR A 2 21.81 -14.88 13.39
N GLN A 3 21.83 -14.71 12.08
CA GLN A 3 21.17 -13.58 11.43
C GLN A 3 19.67 -13.60 11.75
N GLN A 4 19.11 -12.46 12.15
CA GLN A 4 17.66 -12.35 12.38
C GLN A 4 16.92 -12.61 11.07
N HIS A 5 15.90 -13.47 11.12
CA HIS A 5 15.02 -13.75 9.98
C HIS A 5 13.69 -13.03 10.19
N ILE A 6 13.25 -12.27 9.19
CA ILE A 6 11.97 -11.56 9.20
C ILE A 6 11.17 -11.98 7.97
N SER A 7 10.00 -12.53 8.21
CA SER A 7 9.04 -12.91 7.17
C SER A 7 7.92 -11.87 7.04
N ILE A 8 7.60 -11.51 5.80
CA ILE A 8 6.55 -10.55 5.46
C ILE A 8 5.59 -11.20 4.46
N LEU A 9 4.30 -11.15 4.76
CA LEU A 9 3.25 -11.54 3.82
C LEU A 9 2.51 -10.28 3.35
N VAL A 10 2.55 -10.03 2.04
CA VAL A 10 1.95 -8.84 1.41
C VAL A 10 0.64 -9.22 0.73
N GLY A 11 -0.44 -8.49 1.03
CA GLY A 11 -1.78 -8.71 0.46
C GLY A 11 -1.90 -8.27 -1.01
N SER A 12 -0.90 -8.58 -1.83
CA SER A 12 -0.87 -8.29 -3.26
C SER A 12 0.24 -9.05 -3.97
N ASN A 13 0.01 -9.48 -5.22
CA ASN A 13 1.04 -10.01 -6.11
C ASN A 13 1.74 -8.93 -6.95
N ASN A 14 1.39 -7.65 -6.76
CA ASN A 14 2.03 -6.55 -7.49
C ASN A 14 3.48 -6.35 -7.00
N PRO A 15 4.49 -6.46 -7.89
CA PRO A 15 5.90 -6.37 -7.50
C PRO A 15 6.28 -5.02 -6.86
N VAL A 16 5.61 -3.92 -7.25
CA VAL A 16 5.83 -2.60 -6.63
C VAL A 16 5.40 -2.59 -5.18
N LYS A 17 4.27 -3.25 -4.86
CA LYS A 17 3.78 -3.35 -3.48
C LYS A 17 4.67 -4.26 -2.63
N ILE A 18 5.10 -5.39 -3.17
CA ILE A 18 6.00 -6.33 -2.49
C ILE A 18 7.36 -5.66 -2.23
N GLY A 19 7.92 -5.00 -3.25
CA GLY A 19 9.18 -4.27 -3.13
C GLY A 19 9.09 -3.16 -2.08
N ALA A 20 8.03 -2.35 -2.09
CA ALA A 20 7.84 -1.28 -1.11
C ALA A 20 7.77 -1.79 0.34
N ALA A 21 7.08 -2.91 0.57
CA ALA A 21 7.02 -3.53 1.90
C ALA A 21 8.40 -4.04 2.35
N ARG A 22 9.09 -4.77 1.50
CA ARG A 22 10.44 -5.27 1.78
C ARG A 22 11.40 -4.12 2.08
N ASP A 23 11.43 -3.09 1.22
CA ASP A 23 12.38 -1.98 1.30
C ASP A 23 12.10 -1.09 2.54
N ALA A 24 10.84 -0.98 2.97
CA ALA A 24 10.49 -0.26 4.19
C ALA A 24 10.96 -1.01 5.44
N ILE A 25 10.71 -2.31 5.52
CA ILE A 25 11.10 -3.13 6.69
C ILE A 25 12.63 -3.25 6.76
N ALA A 26 13.33 -3.37 5.62
CA ALA A 26 14.77 -3.42 5.58
C ALA A 26 15.46 -2.19 6.20
N GLN A 27 14.83 -1.02 6.16
CA GLN A 27 15.36 0.20 6.80
C GLN A 27 15.41 0.10 8.32
N TYR A 28 14.48 -0.62 8.93
CA TYR A 28 14.44 -0.84 10.38
C TYR A 28 15.30 -2.02 10.84
N PHE A 29 15.56 -2.97 9.96
CA PHE A 29 16.26 -4.21 10.24
C PHE A 29 17.37 -4.47 9.21
N PRO A 30 18.41 -3.60 9.14
CA PRO A 30 19.41 -3.64 8.07
C PRO A 30 20.24 -4.93 8.05
N ASP A 31 20.41 -5.57 9.20
CA ASP A 31 21.20 -6.81 9.33
C ASP A 31 20.36 -8.09 9.25
N ALA A 32 19.04 -7.95 9.09
CA ALA A 32 18.14 -9.10 9.02
C ALA A 32 18.08 -9.71 7.61
N HIS A 33 17.88 -11.02 7.55
CA HIS A 33 17.42 -11.65 6.31
C HIS A 33 15.90 -11.45 6.18
N ILE A 34 15.47 -10.72 5.14
CA ILE A 34 14.06 -10.39 4.92
C ILE A 34 13.50 -11.27 3.81
N GLU A 35 12.55 -12.11 4.17
CA GLU A 35 11.76 -12.92 3.26
C GLU A 35 10.39 -12.26 3.06
N CYS A 36 10.09 -11.84 1.83
CA CYS A 36 8.89 -11.08 1.52
C CYS A 36 8.11 -11.74 0.37
N HIS A 37 6.92 -12.25 0.68
CA HIS A 37 6.05 -12.92 -0.27
C HIS A 37 4.76 -12.13 -0.50
N GLY A 38 4.28 -12.15 -1.74
CA GLY A 38 2.97 -11.62 -2.10
C GLY A 38 1.93 -12.72 -2.20
N MET A 39 0.69 -12.39 -1.89
CA MET A 39 -0.47 -13.24 -2.15
C MET A 39 -1.66 -12.42 -2.62
N HIS A 40 -2.55 -13.06 -3.37
CA HIS A 40 -3.83 -12.43 -3.68
C HIS A 40 -4.68 -12.36 -2.41
N ALA A 41 -5.05 -11.15 -2.01
CA ALA A 41 -5.96 -10.89 -0.90
C ALA A 41 -7.10 -9.98 -1.36
N PRO A 42 -8.38 -10.37 -1.16
CA PRO A 42 -9.51 -9.55 -1.57
C PRO A 42 -9.59 -8.27 -0.72
N SER A 43 -9.89 -7.14 -1.35
CA SER A 43 -10.09 -5.86 -0.65
C SER A 43 -11.49 -5.76 -0.04
N LEU A 44 -12.48 -6.45 -0.63
CA LEU A 44 -13.89 -6.40 -0.29
C LEU A 44 -14.48 -4.96 -0.39
N VAL A 45 -13.88 -4.13 -1.23
CA VAL A 45 -14.34 -2.80 -1.62
C VAL A 45 -14.33 -2.70 -3.14
N ALA A 46 -14.78 -1.57 -3.70
CA ALA A 46 -14.74 -1.35 -5.14
C ALA A 46 -13.32 -1.49 -5.71
N GLU A 47 -13.21 -1.86 -6.98
CA GLU A 47 -11.92 -1.98 -7.67
C GLU A 47 -11.18 -0.64 -7.73
N GLN A 48 -11.94 0.46 -7.87
CA GLN A 48 -11.49 1.82 -7.71
C GLN A 48 -12.19 2.46 -6.50
N PRO A 49 -11.59 2.44 -5.30
CA PRO A 49 -12.12 3.14 -4.14
C PRO A 49 -12.18 4.66 -4.39
N MET A 50 -13.33 5.26 -4.09
CA MET A 50 -13.61 6.68 -4.35
C MET A 50 -13.72 7.52 -3.08
N THR A 51 -13.36 6.95 -1.93
CA THR A 51 -13.29 7.66 -0.64
C THR A 51 -12.11 7.21 0.20
N GLU A 52 -11.66 8.07 1.13
CA GLU A 52 -10.64 7.70 2.12
C GLU A 52 -11.08 6.51 2.97
N ALA A 53 -12.34 6.51 3.39
CA ALA A 53 -12.89 5.45 4.24
C ALA A 53 -12.86 4.09 3.55
N GLU A 54 -13.30 4.04 2.30
CA GLU A 54 -13.31 2.82 1.48
C GLU A 54 -11.88 2.33 1.20
N THR A 55 -10.98 3.23 0.83
CA THR A 55 -9.57 2.90 0.58
C THR A 55 -8.89 2.31 1.83
N LYS A 56 -9.13 2.93 3.00
CA LYS A 56 -8.63 2.42 4.28
C LYS A 56 -9.18 1.04 4.59
N LEU A 57 -10.49 0.85 4.42
CA LEU A 57 -11.14 -0.45 4.65
C LEU A 57 -10.55 -1.54 3.77
N GLY A 58 -10.31 -1.26 2.49
CA GLY A 58 -9.68 -2.20 1.55
C GLY A 58 -8.30 -2.65 2.00
N ALA A 59 -7.45 -1.72 2.46
CA ALA A 59 -6.13 -2.06 3.01
C ALA A 59 -6.23 -2.95 4.25
N ILE A 60 -7.14 -2.64 5.19
CA ILE A 60 -7.37 -3.43 6.40
C ILE A 60 -7.84 -4.84 6.06
N ASN A 61 -8.81 -4.97 5.17
CA ASN A 61 -9.37 -6.26 4.76
C ASN A 61 -8.27 -7.17 4.18
N ARG A 62 -7.43 -6.64 3.29
CA ARG A 62 -6.33 -7.41 2.71
C ARG A 62 -5.30 -7.84 3.77
N ALA A 63 -4.93 -6.97 4.71
CA ALA A 63 -3.98 -7.32 5.77
C ALA A 63 -4.54 -8.40 6.70
N ARG A 64 -5.82 -8.29 7.09
CA ARG A 64 -6.51 -9.30 7.89
C ARG A 64 -6.65 -10.64 7.15
N PHE A 65 -6.94 -10.60 5.87
CA PHE A 65 -6.98 -11.81 5.05
C PHE A 65 -5.64 -12.53 5.04
N CYS A 66 -4.53 -11.80 4.87
CA CYS A 66 -3.19 -12.39 4.93
C CYS A 66 -2.90 -13.04 6.29
N GLN A 67 -3.26 -12.37 7.39
CA GLN A 67 -3.08 -12.92 8.73
C GLN A 67 -3.92 -14.19 8.94
N GLN A 68 -5.18 -14.17 8.56
CA GLN A 68 -6.08 -15.31 8.69
C GLN A 68 -5.59 -16.50 7.86
N HIS A 69 -5.21 -16.27 6.62
CA HIS A 69 -4.64 -17.30 5.74
C HIS A 69 -3.39 -17.96 6.35
N ALA A 70 -2.49 -17.13 6.91
CA ALA A 70 -1.27 -17.63 7.55
C ALA A 70 -1.55 -18.48 8.78
N ILE A 71 -2.61 -18.14 9.55
CA ILE A 71 -3.07 -18.96 10.69
C ILE A 71 -3.60 -20.30 10.18
N GLU A 72 -4.46 -20.30 9.17
CA GLU A 72 -5.10 -21.49 8.61
C GLU A 72 -4.09 -22.45 7.96
N THR A 73 -3.06 -21.91 7.34
CA THR A 73 -2.00 -22.69 6.68
C THR A 73 -0.84 -23.05 7.61
N HIS A 74 -0.86 -22.61 8.87
CA HIS A 74 0.23 -22.78 9.85
C HIS A 74 1.58 -22.21 9.36
N GLN A 75 1.53 -21.12 8.61
CA GLN A 75 2.70 -20.41 8.07
C GLN A 75 2.71 -18.94 8.56
N PRO A 76 2.95 -18.69 9.86
CA PRO A 76 2.91 -17.34 10.39
C PRO A 76 4.04 -16.49 9.83
N ALA A 77 3.74 -15.21 9.60
CA ALA A 77 4.71 -14.18 9.24
C ALA A 77 4.89 -13.17 10.39
N ASN A 78 6.04 -12.50 10.41
CA ASN A 78 6.29 -11.42 11.37
C ASN A 78 5.40 -10.21 11.10
N PHE A 79 5.20 -9.89 9.80
CA PHE A 79 4.38 -8.77 9.38
C PHE A 79 3.40 -9.18 8.28
N TYR A 80 2.16 -8.74 8.42
CA TYR A 80 1.14 -8.80 7.37
C TYR A 80 0.91 -7.38 6.89
N ILE A 81 1.29 -7.09 5.66
CA ILE A 81 1.28 -5.73 5.11
C ILE A 81 0.38 -5.68 3.88
N ALA A 82 -0.52 -4.71 3.85
CA ALA A 82 -1.35 -4.48 2.68
C ALA A 82 -1.49 -3.00 2.36
N MET A 83 -1.72 -2.72 1.09
CA MET A 83 -1.88 -1.37 0.57
C MET A 83 -3.07 -1.32 -0.38
N GLU A 84 -3.90 -0.31 -0.22
CA GLU A 84 -4.99 -0.01 -1.14
C GLU A 84 -4.84 1.41 -1.63
N GLY A 85 -4.92 1.61 -2.95
CA GLY A 85 -4.94 2.92 -3.58
C GLY A 85 -6.38 3.38 -3.81
N GLY A 86 -6.61 4.66 -3.66
CA GLY A 86 -7.93 5.26 -3.91
C GLY A 86 -7.81 6.71 -4.29
N VAL A 87 -8.97 7.31 -4.47
CA VAL A 87 -9.14 8.74 -4.72
C VAL A 87 -10.21 9.28 -3.81
N ASP A 88 -10.20 10.60 -3.61
CA ASP A 88 -11.30 11.31 -2.93
C ASP A 88 -11.35 12.74 -3.43
N GLN A 89 -12.49 13.39 -3.23
CA GLN A 89 -12.69 14.81 -3.47
C GLN A 89 -12.41 15.57 -2.17
N PHE A 90 -11.36 16.38 -2.20
CA PHE A 90 -10.97 17.22 -1.06
C PHE A 90 -11.35 18.68 -1.31
N GLU A 91 -11.17 19.53 -0.30
CA GLU A 91 -11.42 20.97 -0.38
C GLU A 91 -10.68 21.62 -1.56
N HIS A 92 -9.46 21.17 -1.84
CA HIS A 92 -8.60 21.72 -2.89
C HIS A 92 -8.63 20.93 -4.21
N GLY A 93 -9.62 20.07 -4.40
CA GLY A 93 -9.80 19.25 -5.59
C GLY A 93 -9.58 17.77 -5.36
N ALA A 94 -9.77 16.99 -6.41
CA ALA A 94 -9.57 15.55 -6.36
C ALA A 94 -8.10 15.18 -6.19
N ALA A 95 -7.84 14.14 -5.42
CA ALA A 95 -6.49 13.59 -5.26
C ALA A 95 -6.50 12.07 -5.12
N THR A 96 -5.39 11.44 -5.52
CA THR A 96 -5.13 10.03 -5.25
C THR A 96 -4.13 9.87 -4.12
N PHE A 97 -4.28 8.80 -3.37
CA PHE A 97 -3.47 8.41 -2.22
C PHE A 97 -3.54 6.89 -2.04
N ALA A 98 -2.87 6.38 -1.02
CA ALA A 98 -3.02 4.99 -0.60
C ALA A 98 -3.01 4.86 0.91
N TYR A 99 -3.73 3.88 1.43
CA TYR A 99 -3.66 3.45 2.81
C TYR A 99 -2.79 2.21 2.93
N MET A 100 -2.00 2.17 4.01
CA MET A 100 -1.17 1.05 4.42
C MET A 100 -1.75 0.46 5.70
N ALA A 101 -1.98 -0.84 5.71
CA ALA A 101 -2.34 -1.58 6.91
C ALA A 101 -1.23 -2.57 7.24
N ILE A 102 -0.72 -2.53 8.47
CA ILE A 102 0.33 -3.41 8.97
C ILE A 102 -0.21 -4.12 10.20
N ILE A 103 -0.15 -5.45 10.21
CA ILE A 103 -0.44 -6.25 11.40
C ILE A 103 0.85 -6.91 11.85
N HIS A 104 1.21 -6.71 13.10
CA HIS A 104 2.36 -7.31 13.78
C HIS A 104 1.97 -7.68 15.21
N GLN A 105 2.23 -8.92 15.62
CA GLN A 105 1.89 -9.42 16.96
C GLN A 105 0.42 -9.15 17.37
N GLY A 106 -0.50 -9.28 16.42
CA GLY A 106 -1.93 -9.05 16.64
C GLY A 106 -2.36 -7.58 16.69
N LYS A 107 -1.44 -6.62 16.67
CA LYS A 107 -1.75 -5.19 16.64
C LYS A 107 -1.81 -4.68 15.20
N LEU A 108 -2.78 -3.79 14.94
CA LEU A 108 -2.96 -3.14 13.63
C LEU A 108 -2.45 -1.70 13.71
N SER A 109 -1.63 -1.33 12.73
CA SER A 109 -1.26 0.06 12.47
C SER A 109 -1.71 0.48 11.08
N ILE A 110 -2.13 1.73 10.96
CA ILE A 110 -2.62 2.32 9.70
C ILE A 110 -1.77 3.55 9.38
N GLY A 111 -1.26 3.58 8.14
CA GLY A 111 -0.62 4.75 7.57
C GLY A 111 -1.33 5.21 6.30
N ARG A 112 -1.07 6.44 5.90
CA ARG A 112 -1.56 7.00 4.63
C ARG A 112 -0.39 7.65 3.90
N SER A 113 -0.36 7.48 2.57
CA SER A 113 0.62 8.17 1.73
C SER A 113 0.31 9.68 1.63
N ALA A 114 1.28 10.44 1.11
CA ALA A 114 0.99 11.77 0.61
C ALA A 114 -0.08 11.75 -0.49
N LEU A 115 -0.74 12.88 -0.68
CA LEU A 115 -1.74 13.10 -1.73
C LEU A 115 -1.04 13.53 -3.03
N LEU A 116 -1.54 13.03 -4.15
CA LEU A 116 -1.23 13.54 -5.47
C LEU A 116 -2.48 14.20 -6.06
N PRO A 117 -2.48 15.51 -6.33
CA PRO A 117 -3.60 16.16 -7.00
C PRO A 117 -3.88 15.53 -8.37
N LEU A 118 -5.16 15.31 -8.69
CA LEU A 118 -5.58 14.78 -9.97
C LEU A 118 -6.25 15.86 -10.83
N PRO A 119 -6.01 15.86 -12.15
CA PRO A 119 -6.78 16.69 -13.07
C PRO A 119 -8.28 16.35 -13.01
N ALA A 120 -9.15 17.36 -13.06
CA ALA A 120 -10.61 17.15 -13.01
C ALA A 120 -11.10 16.14 -14.05
N LYS A 121 -10.56 16.18 -15.28
CA LYS A 121 -10.89 15.21 -16.33
C LYS A 121 -10.56 13.76 -15.97
N VAL A 122 -9.53 13.53 -15.15
CA VAL A 122 -9.20 12.20 -14.65
C VAL A 122 -10.25 11.78 -13.64
N PHE A 123 -10.54 12.64 -12.67
CA PHE A 123 -11.52 12.35 -11.63
C PHE A 123 -12.92 12.05 -12.21
N HIS A 124 -13.40 12.86 -13.18
CA HIS A 124 -14.67 12.60 -13.85
C HIS A 124 -14.71 11.24 -14.58
N ALA A 125 -13.59 10.79 -15.16
CA ALA A 125 -13.50 9.45 -15.75
C ALA A 125 -13.64 8.35 -14.69
N LEU A 126 -13.07 8.55 -13.49
CA LEU A 126 -13.22 7.62 -12.37
C LEU A 126 -14.66 7.59 -11.85
N GLU A 127 -15.33 8.75 -11.74
CA GLU A 127 -16.76 8.83 -11.39
C GLU A 127 -17.65 8.10 -12.43
N ALA A 128 -17.22 8.07 -13.68
CA ALA A 128 -17.88 7.31 -14.74
C ALA A 128 -17.59 5.80 -14.72
N GLY A 129 -16.82 5.32 -13.72
CA GLY A 129 -16.52 3.90 -13.50
C GLY A 129 -15.20 3.40 -14.12
N GLU A 130 -14.36 4.30 -14.66
CA GLU A 130 -13.04 3.91 -15.11
C GLU A 130 -12.08 3.75 -13.91
N GLU A 131 -11.02 2.96 -14.10
CA GLU A 131 -9.96 2.82 -13.11
C GLU A 131 -8.79 3.76 -13.40
N LEU A 132 -8.19 4.34 -12.35
CA LEU A 132 -7.10 5.33 -12.48
C LEU A 132 -5.96 4.86 -13.38
N GLY A 133 -5.54 3.60 -13.26
CA GLY A 133 -4.47 3.05 -14.10
C GLY A 133 -4.81 3.11 -15.58
N HIS A 134 -6.03 2.72 -15.96
CA HIS A 134 -6.49 2.71 -17.36
C HIS A 134 -6.63 4.14 -17.90
N VAL A 135 -7.18 5.06 -17.09
CA VAL A 135 -7.28 6.47 -17.48
C VAL A 135 -5.90 7.07 -17.75
N MET A 136 -4.93 6.77 -16.86
CA MET A 136 -3.57 7.28 -17.02
C MET A 136 -2.85 6.66 -18.23
N ASP A 137 -3.00 5.35 -18.45
CA ASP A 137 -2.45 4.68 -19.63
C ASP A 137 -2.96 5.32 -20.91
N ARG A 138 -4.27 5.58 -21.00
CA ARG A 138 -4.90 6.23 -22.15
C ARG A 138 -4.42 7.66 -22.35
N LEU A 139 -4.33 8.47 -21.28
CA LEU A 139 -3.97 9.88 -21.37
C LEU A 139 -2.50 10.12 -21.71
N PHE A 140 -1.62 9.24 -21.27
CA PHE A 140 -0.17 9.35 -21.45
C PHE A 140 0.38 8.40 -22.51
N ASN A 141 -0.50 7.67 -23.21
CA ASN A 141 -0.13 6.68 -24.22
C ASN A 141 0.91 5.69 -23.68
N THR A 142 0.64 5.16 -22.48
CA THR A 142 1.47 4.17 -21.80
C THR A 142 0.71 2.86 -21.66
N ASP A 143 1.38 1.84 -21.15
CA ASP A 143 0.81 0.52 -20.90
C ASP A 143 1.20 0.01 -19.52
N ASN A 144 0.21 -0.50 -18.78
CA ASN A 144 0.37 -1.14 -17.48
C ASN A 144 1.12 -0.30 -16.44
N ILE A 145 0.79 1.00 -16.38
CA ILE A 145 1.45 1.98 -15.49
C ILE A 145 1.36 1.58 -14.01
N LYS A 146 0.35 0.77 -13.63
CA LYS A 146 0.20 0.25 -12.26
C LYS A 146 1.38 -0.57 -11.77
N GLN A 147 2.09 -1.24 -12.67
CA GLN A 147 3.27 -2.05 -12.36
C GLN A 147 4.58 -1.29 -12.54
N LYS A 148 4.50 -0.02 -12.92
CA LYS A 148 5.62 0.90 -13.12
C LYS A 148 5.57 2.03 -12.08
N GLY A 149 5.76 3.26 -12.50
CA GLY A 149 5.73 4.44 -11.61
C GLY A 149 4.35 4.84 -11.09
N GLY A 150 3.26 4.31 -11.65
CA GLY A 150 1.89 4.72 -11.35
C GLY A 150 1.56 6.13 -11.86
N ALA A 151 0.35 6.61 -11.56
CA ALA A 151 -0.04 7.99 -11.84
C ALA A 151 0.96 8.99 -11.23
N ILE A 152 1.50 8.67 -10.06
CA ILE A 152 2.50 9.47 -9.36
C ILE A 152 3.72 9.70 -10.25
N GLY A 153 4.30 8.63 -10.81
CA GLY A 153 5.47 8.74 -11.69
C GLY A 153 5.20 9.58 -12.92
N LEU A 154 4.03 9.43 -13.55
CA LEU A 154 3.67 10.21 -14.74
C LEU A 154 3.50 11.70 -14.42
N LEU A 155 2.70 12.03 -13.42
CA LEU A 155 2.37 13.43 -13.10
C LEU A 155 3.51 14.18 -12.40
N THR A 156 4.50 13.49 -11.85
CA THR A 156 5.69 14.08 -11.23
C THR A 156 6.94 13.98 -12.11
N GLN A 157 6.79 13.58 -13.37
CA GLN A 157 7.92 13.40 -14.30
C GLN A 157 9.02 12.47 -13.75
N GLY A 158 8.62 11.46 -12.98
CA GLY A 158 9.51 10.47 -12.40
C GLY A 158 10.22 10.89 -11.10
N LEU A 159 10.00 12.11 -10.60
CA LEU A 159 10.60 12.57 -9.34
C LEU A 159 10.08 11.81 -8.12
N ALA A 160 8.87 11.29 -8.17
CA ALA A 160 8.32 10.36 -7.22
C ALA A 160 7.75 9.15 -7.95
N THR A 161 7.74 8.00 -7.30
CA THR A 161 7.14 6.78 -7.85
C THR A 161 6.14 6.20 -6.87
N ARG A 162 5.26 5.33 -7.37
CA ARG A 162 4.35 4.58 -6.51
C ARG A 162 5.10 3.79 -5.44
N GLY A 163 6.24 3.17 -5.80
CA GLY A 163 7.09 2.44 -4.87
C GLY A 163 7.64 3.32 -3.75
N SER A 164 8.25 4.46 -4.09
CA SER A 164 8.86 5.36 -3.11
C SER A 164 7.84 5.92 -2.11
N ILE A 165 6.65 6.30 -2.58
CA ILE A 165 5.57 6.82 -1.72
C ILE A 165 5.01 5.72 -0.81
N TYR A 166 4.88 4.50 -1.32
CA TYR A 166 4.42 3.37 -0.52
C TYR A 166 5.45 2.98 0.55
N THR A 167 6.74 2.92 0.19
CA THR A 167 7.82 2.67 1.14
C THR A 167 7.80 3.69 2.28
N GLN A 168 7.70 4.98 1.95
CA GLN A 168 7.62 6.04 2.96
C GLN A 168 6.40 5.87 3.88
N ALA A 169 5.22 5.60 3.31
CA ALA A 169 4.00 5.44 4.11
C ALA A 169 4.06 4.21 5.04
N ILE A 170 4.71 3.12 4.60
CA ILE A 170 4.94 1.93 5.44
C ILE A 170 5.93 2.27 6.56
N VAL A 171 7.02 2.98 6.25
CA VAL A 171 7.98 3.45 7.27
C VAL A 171 7.25 4.24 8.36
N LEU A 172 6.40 5.20 8.00
CA LEU A 172 5.62 5.96 8.97
C LEU A 172 4.65 5.07 9.78
N ALA A 173 3.98 4.13 9.12
CA ALA A 173 3.06 3.21 9.77
C ALA A 173 3.74 2.21 10.73
N MET A 174 5.05 2.02 10.62
CA MET A 174 5.83 1.19 11.54
C MET A 174 6.07 1.85 12.91
N ALA A 175 5.86 3.15 13.05
CA ALA A 175 6.17 3.89 14.27
C ALA A 175 5.64 3.25 15.57
N PRO A 176 4.39 2.73 15.66
CA PRO A 176 3.90 2.08 16.87
C PRO A 176 4.62 0.78 17.24
N PHE A 177 5.14 0.07 16.23
CA PHE A 177 5.83 -1.20 16.45
C PHE A 177 7.30 -1.02 16.89
N ILE A 178 7.91 0.08 16.44
CA ILE A 178 9.29 0.43 16.79
C ILE A 178 9.37 1.16 18.12
N ASN A 179 8.29 1.84 18.52
CA ASN A 179 8.22 2.62 19.75
C ASN A 179 7.03 2.18 20.64
N PRO A 180 6.91 0.89 20.99
CA PRO A 180 5.70 0.35 21.62
C PRO A 180 5.37 1.02 22.96
N ALA A 181 6.38 1.49 23.70
CA ALA A 181 6.17 2.14 24.98
C ALA A 181 5.41 3.49 24.88
N PHE A 182 5.48 4.18 23.74
CA PHE A 182 4.77 5.44 23.52
C PHE A 182 3.35 5.24 22.97
N PHE A 183 3.02 4.03 22.51
CA PHE A 183 1.73 3.67 21.93
C PHE A 183 0.97 2.63 22.77
N ALA A 184 1.44 2.35 24.00
CA ALA A 184 0.71 1.54 24.97
C ALA A 184 -0.40 2.41 25.59
N GLU A 185 -1.67 1.99 25.45
CA GLU A 185 -2.82 2.52 26.17
C GLU A 185 -2.95 1.84 27.54
#